data_58971a50e93fefd45be64c486c1c4074
#
_entry.id   58971a50e93fefd45be64c486c1c4074
#
_cell.length_a   1.000
_cell.length_b   1.000
_cell.length_c   1.000
_cell.angle_alpha   90.00
_cell.angle_beta   90.00
_cell.angle_gamma   90.00
#
_symmetry.space_group_name_H-M   'P 1'
#
loop_
_entity.id
_entity.type
_entity.pdbx_description
1 polymer ?
#
loop_
_entity_poly.entity_id
_entity_poly.type
_entity_poly.pdbx_seq_one_letter_code
_entity_poly.pdbx_strand_id
1 'polypeptide(L)'
;MNNIYEQDLGRNSANYAPLTPLNFLERCASVYPEKASIIHGDRVYKWSETYQRSCLLASALKKVGVSPGDTVSFMGANTPETYEAHFGVPMSGAVLNALNIRLDSKSIAFILDHAETKVLFTDREFSKTIKGALDLVQEKPLVIDIDDRLFLVGS
;
A
#
# COMPACT_ATOMS: atom_id res chain seq x y z
N MET A 1 38.76 25.44 2.73
CA MET A 1 38.29 26.23 1.58
C MET A 1 36.79 26.13 1.60
N ASN A 2 36.07 27.26 1.75
CA ASN A 2 34.63 27.24 1.59
C ASN A 2 34.33 26.96 0.11
N ASN A 3 33.61 25.88 -0.15
CA ASN A 3 33.17 25.53 -1.49
C ASN A 3 32.13 26.57 -1.95
N ILE A 4 32.45 27.37 -2.96
CA ILE A 4 31.55 28.40 -3.49
C ILE A 4 30.24 27.81 -4.03
N TYR A 5 30.25 26.53 -4.38
CA TYR A 5 29.06 25.80 -4.85
C TYR A 5 28.13 25.30 -3.73
N GLU A 6 28.50 25.55 -2.47
CA GLU A 6 27.69 25.21 -1.28
C GLU A 6 27.21 26.44 -0.51
N GLN A 7 27.58 27.64 -0.97
CA GLN A 7 27.13 28.89 -0.36
C GLN A 7 25.69 29.18 -0.78
N ASP A 8 24.86 29.56 0.20
CA ASP A 8 23.45 29.94 0.02
C ASP A 8 22.54 28.83 -0.59
N LEU A 9 23.00 27.58 -0.57
CA LEU A 9 22.28 26.41 -1.08
C LEU A 9 21.67 25.58 0.07
N GLY A 10 21.35 26.19 1.19
CA GLY A 10 20.63 25.56 2.30
C GLY A 10 19.31 24.94 1.81
N ARG A 11 19.06 23.70 2.22
CA ARG A 11 17.80 23.01 1.87
C ARG A 11 16.61 23.71 2.48
N ASN A 12 15.63 24.04 1.67
CA ASN A 12 14.35 24.60 2.08
C ASN A 12 13.22 24.05 1.19
N SER A 13 11.97 24.36 1.52
CA SER A 13 10.80 23.85 0.79
C SER A 13 10.70 24.29 -0.68
N ALA A 14 11.43 25.34 -1.09
CA ALA A 14 11.43 25.82 -2.46
C ALA A 14 12.42 25.11 -3.36
N ASN A 15 13.52 24.58 -2.79
CA ASN A 15 14.62 24.01 -3.57
C ASN A 15 14.89 22.51 -3.25
N TYR A 16 14.16 21.93 -2.30
CA TYR A 16 14.37 20.55 -1.91
C TYR A 16 13.04 19.85 -1.63
N ALA A 17 12.84 18.72 -2.29
CA ALA A 17 11.81 17.74 -1.95
C ALA A 17 12.47 16.35 -1.88
N PRO A 18 12.16 15.53 -0.85
CA PRO A 18 12.67 14.17 -0.81
C PRO A 18 12.15 13.38 -1.99
N LEU A 19 13.04 12.66 -2.68
CA LEU A 19 12.65 11.77 -3.76
C LEU A 19 12.06 10.49 -3.15
N THR A 20 10.79 10.26 -3.39
CA THR A 20 10.04 9.10 -2.91
C THR A 20 9.35 8.36 -4.07
N PRO A 21 8.96 7.09 -3.92
CA PRO A 21 8.15 6.40 -4.93
C PRO A 21 6.86 7.16 -5.29
N LEU A 22 6.28 7.92 -4.36
CA LEU A 22 5.06 8.71 -4.57
C LEU A 22 5.25 9.80 -5.64
N ASN A 23 6.42 10.44 -5.67
CA ASN A 23 6.75 11.45 -6.69
C ASN A 23 6.76 10.85 -8.10
N PHE A 24 7.18 9.58 -8.24
CA PHE A 24 7.18 8.91 -9.55
C PHE A 24 5.75 8.62 -10.01
N LEU A 25 4.86 8.17 -9.11
CA LEU A 25 3.46 7.94 -9.46
C LEU A 25 2.78 9.24 -9.91
N GLU A 26 2.94 10.33 -9.14
CA GLU A 26 2.40 11.64 -9.47
C GLU A 26 2.94 12.15 -10.82
N ARG A 27 4.25 12.02 -11.03
CA ARG A 27 4.88 12.36 -12.30
C ARG A 27 4.32 11.55 -13.46
N CYS A 28 4.17 10.23 -13.31
CA CYS A 28 3.62 9.38 -14.36
C CYS A 28 2.17 9.75 -14.68
N ALA A 29 1.36 10.04 -13.67
CA ALA A 29 -0.01 10.49 -13.85
C ALA A 29 -0.11 11.84 -14.57
N SER A 30 0.85 12.75 -14.31
CA SER A 30 0.89 14.07 -14.96
C SER A 30 1.41 14.02 -16.40
N VAL A 31 2.49 13.26 -16.65
CA VAL A 31 3.19 13.26 -17.96
C VAL A 31 2.59 12.23 -18.93
N TYR A 32 2.10 11.11 -18.41
CA TYR A 32 1.57 9.98 -19.19
C TYR A 32 0.16 9.53 -18.74
N PRO A 33 -0.80 10.46 -18.51
CA PRO A 33 -2.08 10.14 -17.87
C PRO A 33 -2.82 8.99 -18.55
N GLU A 34 -2.79 8.93 -19.88
CA GLU A 34 -3.53 7.99 -20.70
C GLU A 34 -2.79 6.65 -20.98
N LYS A 35 -1.50 6.56 -20.61
CA LYS A 35 -0.76 5.30 -20.80
C LYS A 35 -1.16 4.28 -19.74
N ALA A 36 -1.18 3.01 -20.14
CA ALA A 36 -1.41 1.90 -19.21
C ALA A 36 -0.30 1.86 -18.14
N SER A 37 -0.72 1.79 -16.89
CA SER A 37 0.15 1.58 -15.72
C SER A 37 0.07 0.15 -15.21
N ILE A 38 -1.13 -0.46 -15.23
CA ILE A 38 -1.39 -1.81 -14.77
C ILE A 38 -2.19 -2.54 -15.84
N ILE A 39 -1.79 -3.78 -16.16
CA ILE A 39 -2.54 -4.72 -17.00
C ILE A 39 -2.68 -6.01 -16.18
N HIS A 40 -3.92 -6.40 -15.86
CA HIS A 40 -4.22 -7.59 -15.07
C HIS A 40 -5.44 -8.30 -15.67
N GLY A 41 -5.20 -9.35 -16.44
CA GLY A 41 -6.25 -9.97 -17.25
C GLY A 41 -6.87 -8.96 -18.21
N ASP A 42 -8.19 -8.81 -18.14
CA ASP A 42 -8.95 -7.85 -18.95
C ASP A 42 -9.01 -6.44 -18.32
N ARG A 43 -8.49 -6.27 -17.10
CA ARG A 43 -8.45 -4.98 -16.42
C ARG A 43 -7.20 -4.21 -16.83
N VAL A 44 -7.40 -3.03 -17.39
CA VAL A 44 -6.30 -2.11 -17.75
C VAL A 44 -6.57 -0.78 -17.06
N TYR A 45 -5.61 -0.35 -16.25
CA TYR A 45 -5.66 0.94 -15.57
C TYR A 45 -4.62 1.88 -16.18
N LYS A 46 -5.01 3.13 -16.37
CA LYS A 46 -4.12 4.21 -16.81
C LYS A 46 -3.36 4.80 -15.61
N TRP A 47 -2.28 5.54 -15.86
CA TRP A 47 -1.54 6.22 -14.80
C TRP A 47 -2.40 7.21 -14.02
N SER A 48 -3.28 7.96 -14.69
CA SER A 48 -4.23 8.86 -14.03
C SER A 48 -5.18 8.12 -13.10
N GLU A 49 -5.69 6.96 -13.50
CA GLU A 49 -6.59 6.15 -12.69
C GLU A 49 -5.87 5.53 -11.50
N THR A 50 -4.65 4.99 -11.70
CA THR A 50 -3.84 4.42 -10.62
C THR A 50 -3.50 5.46 -9.56
N TYR A 51 -3.16 6.68 -9.96
CA TYR A 51 -2.93 7.79 -9.04
C TYR A 51 -4.18 8.14 -8.25
N GLN A 52 -5.31 8.31 -8.94
CA GLN A 52 -6.60 8.61 -8.31
C GLN A 52 -7.02 7.53 -7.30
N ARG A 53 -6.89 6.26 -7.66
CA ARG A 53 -7.22 5.13 -6.79
C ARG A 53 -6.31 5.08 -5.56
N SER A 54 -5.01 5.34 -5.72
CA SER A 54 -4.07 5.46 -4.61
C SER A 54 -4.44 6.61 -3.65
N CYS A 55 -4.85 7.77 -4.18
CA CYS A 55 -5.34 8.89 -3.38
C CYS A 55 -6.63 8.54 -2.61
N LEU A 56 -7.56 7.80 -3.25
CA LEU A 56 -8.79 7.34 -2.61
C LEU A 56 -8.49 6.36 -1.47
N LEU A 57 -7.55 5.43 -1.67
CA LEU A 57 -7.10 4.51 -0.63
C LEU A 57 -6.51 5.27 0.56
N ALA A 58 -5.62 6.23 0.32
CA ALA A 58 -5.05 7.07 1.37
C ALA A 58 -6.13 7.84 2.15
N SER A 59 -7.13 8.38 1.44
CA SER A 59 -8.27 9.07 2.06
C SER A 59 -9.13 8.12 2.91
N ALA A 60 -9.38 6.90 2.40
CA ALA A 60 -10.16 5.89 3.12
C ALA A 60 -9.46 5.46 4.42
N LEU A 61 -8.14 5.22 4.36
CA LEU A 61 -7.33 4.87 5.55
C LEU A 61 -7.41 5.97 6.62
N LYS A 62 -7.29 7.23 6.24
CA LYS A 62 -7.46 8.36 7.18
C LYS A 62 -8.86 8.39 7.80
N LYS A 63 -9.91 8.10 7.03
CA LYS A 63 -11.30 8.07 7.53
C LYS A 63 -11.55 6.96 8.55
N VAL A 64 -10.86 5.83 8.44
CA VAL A 64 -10.95 4.72 9.43
C VAL A 64 -9.97 4.89 10.60
N GLY A 65 -9.30 6.07 10.71
CA GLY A 65 -8.50 6.42 11.87
C GLY A 65 -7.01 6.07 11.76
N VAL A 66 -6.53 5.67 10.59
CA VAL A 66 -5.09 5.43 10.38
C VAL A 66 -4.34 6.77 10.42
N SER A 67 -3.34 6.84 11.28
CA SER A 67 -2.47 8.00 11.52
C SER A 67 -1.08 7.79 10.90
N PRO A 68 -0.30 8.86 10.68
CA PRO A 68 1.09 8.72 10.26
C PRO A 68 1.90 7.84 11.23
N GLY A 69 2.63 6.88 10.68
CA GLY A 69 3.42 5.91 11.45
C GLY A 69 2.67 4.62 11.81
N ASP A 70 1.34 4.58 11.71
CA ASP A 70 0.57 3.35 11.90
C ASP A 70 0.91 2.31 10.83
N THR A 71 0.80 1.04 11.17
CA THR A 71 1.04 -0.04 10.22
C THR A 71 -0.26 -0.52 9.57
N VAL A 72 -0.21 -0.62 8.25
CA VAL A 72 -1.23 -1.24 7.41
C VAL A 72 -0.64 -2.49 6.78
N SER A 73 -1.12 -3.67 7.17
CA SER A 73 -0.68 -4.94 6.59
C SER A 73 -1.51 -5.30 5.36
N PHE A 74 -0.85 -5.95 4.40
CA PHE A 74 -1.47 -6.39 3.17
C PHE A 74 -1.06 -7.83 2.83
N MET A 75 -2.03 -8.72 2.68
CA MET A 75 -1.83 -10.10 2.24
C MET A 75 -2.70 -10.38 1.01
N GLY A 76 -2.09 -10.35 -0.14
CA GLY A 76 -2.76 -10.58 -1.43
C GLY A 76 -1.79 -11.03 -2.50
N ALA A 77 -2.33 -11.58 -3.58
CA ALA A 77 -1.58 -11.89 -4.79
C ALA A 77 -1.13 -10.60 -5.50
N ASN A 78 -0.41 -10.74 -6.62
CA ASN A 78 0.04 -9.61 -7.44
C ASN A 78 -1.13 -9.04 -8.26
N THR A 79 -2.03 -8.36 -7.59
CA THR A 79 -3.21 -7.72 -8.17
C THR A 79 -3.04 -6.20 -8.26
N PRO A 80 -3.91 -5.49 -8.98
CA PRO A 80 -3.91 -4.02 -8.99
C PRO A 80 -4.03 -3.42 -7.60
N GLU A 81 -4.81 -4.03 -6.72
CA GLU A 81 -5.03 -3.61 -5.34
C GLU A 81 -3.73 -3.68 -4.52
N THR A 82 -2.94 -4.75 -4.71
CA THR A 82 -1.60 -4.89 -4.10
C THR A 82 -0.66 -3.79 -4.59
N TYR A 83 -0.66 -3.52 -5.90
CA TYR A 83 0.17 -2.46 -6.47
C TYR A 83 -0.22 -1.08 -5.93
N GLU A 84 -1.51 -0.78 -5.86
CA GLU A 84 -2.06 0.47 -5.35
C GLU A 84 -1.75 0.67 -3.86
N ALA A 85 -1.73 -0.41 -3.07
CA ALA A 85 -1.37 -0.35 -1.65
C ALA A 85 0.05 0.18 -1.43
N HIS A 86 1.00 -0.13 -2.34
CA HIS A 86 2.38 0.37 -2.26
C HIS A 86 2.49 1.90 -2.40
N PHE A 87 1.46 2.56 -2.91
CA PHE A 87 1.36 4.01 -3.00
C PHE A 87 0.34 4.60 -2.03
N GLY A 88 -0.86 4.04 -1.98
CA GLY A 88 -1.96 4.59 -1.17
C GLY A 88 -1.68 4.53 0.33
N VAL A 89 -1.05 3.47 0.83
CA VAL A 89 -0.67 3.37 2.24
C VAL A 89 0.38 4.42 2.61
N PRO A 90 1.54 4.53 1.92
CA PRO A 90 2.50 5.59 2.21
C PRO A 90 1.95 7.01 1.99
N MET A 91 1.02 7.22 1.04
CA MET A 91 0.34 8.51 0.87
C MET A 91 -0.48 8.93 2.08
N SER A 92 -0.98 7.98 2.87
CA SER A 92 -1.67 8.30 4.13
C SER A 92 -0.71 8.68 5.27
N GLY A 93 0.60 8.45 5.08
CA GLY A 93 1.64 8.55 6.10
C GLY A 93 1.88 7.26 6.87
N ALA A 94 1.14 6.20 6.57
CA ALA A 94 1.25 4.89 7.20
C ALA A 94 2.40 4.06 6.61
N VAL A 95 2.77 3.01 7.32
CA VAL A 95 3.79 2.03 6.92
C VAL A 95 3.09 0.83 6.29
N LEU A 96 3.45 0.48 5.06
CA LEU A 96 2.97 -0.75 4.44
C LEU A 96 3.79 -1.95 4.91
N ASN A 97 3.11 -2.94 5.47
CA ASN A 97 3.65 -4.24 5.82
C ASN A 97 3.11 -5.31 4.85
N ALA A 98 3.84 -5.59 3.78
CA ALA A 98 3.46 -6.58 2.79
C ALA A 98 3.79 -8.00 3.28
N LEU A 99 2.76 -8.79 3.54
CA LEU A 99 2.88 -10.16 4.05
C LEU A 99 3.15 -11.15 2.92
N ASN A 100 4.00 -12.13 3.20
CA ASN A 100 4.21 -13.23 2.27
C ASN A 100 3.00 -14.18 2.32
N ILE A 101 2.37 -14.41 1.17
CA ILE A 101 1.18 -15.26 1.02
C ILE A 101 1.40 -16.75 1.34
N ARG A 102 2.66 -17.19 1.50
CA ARG A 102 3.03 -18.59 1.80
C ARG A 102 3.22 -18.86 3.29
N LEU A 103 3.04 -17.84 4.14
CA LEU A 103 3.19 -17.99 5.58
C LEU A 103 1.98 -18.71 6.19
N ASP A 104 2.24 -19.42 7.29
CA ASP A 104 1.21 -20.03 8.11
C ASP A 104 0.54 -19.01 9.05
N SER A 105 -0.59 -19.40 9.63
CA SER A 105 -1.37 -18.56 10.54
C SER A 105 -0.59 -18.08 11.77
N LYS A 106 0.34 -18.89 12.31
CA LYS A 106 1.15 -18.50 13.47
C LYS A 106 2.16 -17.42 13.13
N SER A 107 2.85 -17.59 12.00
CA SER A 107 3.80 -16.59 11.50
C SER A 107 3.12 -15.28 11.18
N ILE A 108 1.93 -15.33 10.56
CA ILE A 108 1.14 -14.12 10.27
C ILE A 108 0.70 -13.44 11.56
N ALA A 109 0.16 -14.17 12.53
CA ALA A 109 -0.25 -13.61 13.82
C ALA A 109 0.91 -12.89 14.51
N PHE A 110 2.09 -13.53 14.56
CA PHE A 110 3.29 -12.92 15.11
C PHE A 110 3.66 -11.60 14.40
N ILE A 111 3.60 -11.57 13.06
CA ILE A 111 3.93 -10.37 12.29
C ILE A 111 2.90 -9.26 12.52
N LEU A 112 1.61 -9.60 12.59
CA LEU A 112 0.55 -8.62 12.84
C LEU A 112 0.69 -7.97 14.22
N ASP A 113 0.97 -8.76 15.26
CA ASP A 113 1.20 -8.26 16.62
C ASP A 113 2.49 -7.45 16.70
N HIS A 114 3.61 -7.97 16.15
CA HIS A 114 4.90 -7.29 16.17
C HIS A 114 4.88 -5.95 15.43
N ALA A 115 4.13 -5.87 14.35
CA ALA A 115 3.98 -4.65 13.56
C ALA A 115 2.88 -3.72 14.10
N GLU A 116 2.17 -4.08 15.17
CA GLU A 116 1.04 -3.31 15.72
C GLU A 116 0.03 -2.93 14.64
N THR A 117 -0.34 -3.91 13.81
CA THR A 117 -1.16 -3.70 12.61
C THR A 117 -2.53 -3.11 12.96
N LYS A 118 -2.86 -1.95 12.41
CA LYS A 118 -4.17 -1.28 12.58
C LYS A 118 -5.20 -1.75 11.56
N VAL A 119 -4.79 -1.94 10.32
CA VAL A 119 -5.64 -2.39 9.22
C VAL A 119 -4.94 -3.54 8.50
N LEU A 120 -5.68 -4.59 8.22
CA LEU A 120 -5.25 -5.73 7.40
C LEU A 120 -6.13 -5.81 6.15
N PHE A 121 -5.52 -5.57 5.00
CA PHE A 121 -6.12 -5.95 3.72
C PHE A 121 -5.76 -7.40 3.40
N THR A 122 -6.73 -8.19 2.99
CA THR A 122 -6.50 -9.57 2.57
C THR A 122 -7.39 -9.95 1.40
N ASP A 123 -6.90 -10.84 0.55
CA ASP A 123 -7.74 -11.47 -0.47
C ASP A 123 -8.52 -12.63 0.12
N ARG A 124 -9.73 -12.85 -0.36
CA ARG A 124 -10.61 -13.97 0.04
C ARG A 124 -9.96 -15.34 -0.13
N GLU A 125 -9.04 -15.47 -1.09
CA GLU A 125 -8.21 -16.66 -1.29
C GLU A 125 -7.49 -17.09 0.01
N PHE A 126 -7.06 -16.12 0.84
CA PHE A 126 -6.31 -16.39 2.07
C PHE A 126 -7.17 -16.44 3.33
N SER A 127 -8.50 -16.37 3.20
CA SER A 127 -9.45 -16.28 4.34
C SER A 127 -9.24 -17.35 5.40
N LYS A 128 -8.93 -18.59 5.01
CA LYS A 128 -8.69 -19.68 5.97
C LYS A 128 -7.46 -19.42 6.83
N THR A 129 -6.37 -19.00 6.20
CA THR A 129 -5.10 -18.73 6.88
C THR A 129 -5.22 -17.49 7.77
N ILE A 130 -5.88 -16.44 7.26
CA ILE A 130 -6.10 -15.20 8.01
C ILE A 130 -7.03 -15.42 9.21
N LYS A 131 -8.12 -16.19 9.07
CA LYS A 131 -8.96 -16.53 10.23
C LYS A 131 -8.15 -17.21 11.33
N GLY A 132 -7.31 -18.21 10.96
CA GLY A 132 -6.45 -18.86 11.93
C GLY A 132 -5.43 -17.91 12.58
N ALA A 133 -4.94 -16.90 11.87
CA ALA A 133 -4.06 -15.88 12.42
C ALA A 133 -4.82 -14.95 13.39
N LEU A 134 -6.03 -14.49 13.02
CA LEU A 134 -6.86 -13.61 13.84
C LEU A 134 -7.35 -14.25 15.13
N ASP A 135 -7.36 -15.58 15.22
CA ASP A 135 -7.65 -16.31 16.45
C ASP A 135 -6.45 -16.34 17.43
N LEU A 136 -5.25 -15.98 16.95
CA LEU A 136 -4.00 -16.01 17.70
C LEU A 136 -3.44 -14.63 18.07
N VAL A 137 -3.85 -13.57 17.37
CA VAL A 137 -3.37 -12.19 17.62
C VAL A 137 -3.88 -11.65 18.95
N GLN A 138 -3.09 -10.80 19.60
CA GLN A 138 -3.46 -10.12 20.84
C GLN A 138 -4.49 -9.02 20.62
N GLU A 139 -4.29 -8.20 19.57
CA GLU A 139 -5.22 -7.16 19.15
C GLU A 139 -5.65 -7.39 17.70
N LYS A 140 -6.96 -7.46 17.50
CA LYS A 140 -7.50 -7.68 16.14
C LYS A 140 -7.46 -6.39 15.33
N PRO A 141 -6.77 -6.37 14.18
CA PRO A 141 -6.83 -5.24 13.27
C PRO A 141 -8.22 -5.12 12.63
N LEU A 142 -8.53 -3.94 12.07
CA LEU A 142 -9.63 -3.82 11.12
C LEU A 142 -9.29 -4.62 9.87
N VAL A 143 -10.11 -5.63 9.54
CA VAL A 143 -9.89 -6.47 8.35
C VAL A 143 -10.74 -5.95 7.20
N ILE A 144 -10.13 -5.82 6.03
CA ILE A 144 -10.79 -5.42 4.78
C ILE A 144 -10.51 -6.50 3.74
N ASP A 145 -11.57 -7.20 3.32
CA ASP A 145 -11.47 -8.22 2.29
C ASP A 145 -11.45 -7.60 0.89
N ILE A 146 -10.54 -8.10 0.07
CA ILE A 146 -10.49 -7.85 -1.36
C ILE A 146 -11.24 -8.98 -2.06
N ASP A 147 -12.22 -8.61 -2.88
CA ASP A 147 -12.99 -9.57 -3.68
C ASP A 147 -12.45 -9.58 -5.12
N ASP A 148 -11.37 -10.33 -5.34
CA ASP A 148 -10.85 -10.52 -6.68
C ASP A 148 -11.71 -11.53 -7.45
N ARG A 149 -12.46 -11.04 -8.44
CA ARG A 149 -13.34 -11.86 -9.29
C ARG A 149 -12.59 -12.89 -10.12
N LEU A 150 -11.30 -12.68 -10.38
CA LEU A 150 -10.49 -13.64 -11.15
C LEU A 150 -10.17 -14.90 -10.34
N PHE A 151 -10.18 -14.84 -9.02
CA PHE A 151 -10.02 -15.99 -8.15
C PHE A 151 -11.15 -17.04 -8.32
N LEU A 152 -12.39 -16.60 -8.57
CA LEU A 152 -13.54 -17.48 -8.70
C LEU A 152 -13.59 -18.26 -10.02
N VAL A 153 -12.79 -17.88 -11.02
CA VAL A 153 -12.79 -18.48 -12.37
C VAL A 153 -11.77 -19.61 -12.50
N GLY A 154 -10.87 -19.76 -11.52
CA GLY A 154 -9.76 -20.76 -11.51
C GLY A 154 -9.95 -21.97 -10.58
N SER A 155 -11.11 -22.11 -9.94
CA SER A 155 -11.43 -23.24 -9.02
C SER A 155 -12.50 -24.15 -9.57
#